data_3847d97092abb3a6187ff0563d597f65
#
_entry.id   3847d97092abb3a6187ff0563d597f65
#
_cell.length_a   1.000
_cell.length_b   1.000
_cell.length_c   1.000
_cell.angle_alpha   90.00
_cell.angle_beta   90.00
_cell.angle_gamma   90.00
#
_symmetry.space_group_name_H-M   'P 1'
#
loop_
_entity.id
_entity.type
_entity.pdbx_description
1 polymer ?
#
loop_
_entity_poly.entity_id
_entity_poly.type
_entity_poly.pdbx_seq_one_letter_code
_entity_poly.pdbx_strand_id
1 'polypeptide(L)'
;MTPEQLENIGWVFPNQNDIGAHMNISGGGVATHAPNRDNAIAFLEYLASDQAQEYFSAGNDEYPAVPGVALSPSVAHLGIFRPDTIDLSDIADNVDAAVEVLNGAGWE
;
A
#
# COMPACT_ATOMS: atom_id res chain seq x y z
N MET A 1 9.14 -1.17 13.20
CA MET A 1 8.88 -2.03 14.41
C MET A 1 10.18 -2.66 14.91
N THR A 2 10.33 -2.85 16.22
CA THR A 2 11.50 -3.58 16.77
C THR A 2 11.27 -5.10 16.72
N PRO A 3 12.34 -5.93 16.69
CA PRO A 3 12.19 -7.39 16.72
C PRO A 3 11.37 -7.89 17.92
N GLU A 4 11.55 -7.29 19.10
CA GLU A 4 10.80 -7.64 20.31
C GLU A 4 9.29 -7.32 20.20
N GLN A 5 8.94 -6.23 19.50
CA GLN A 5 7.55 -5.88 19.21
C GLN A 5 6.91 -6.90 18.25
N LEU A 6 7.68 -7.34 17.23
CA LEU A 6 7.20 -8.32 16.25
C LEU A 6 6.92 -9.69 16.85
N GLU A 7 7.72 -10.14 17.84
CA GLU A 7 7.54 -11.43 18.51
C GLU A 7 6.21 -11.53 19.29
N ASN A 8 5.66 -10.38 19.70
CA ASN A 8 4.42 -10.31 20.50
C ASN A 8 3.16 -10.09 19.66
N ILE A 9 3.28 -10.02 18.32
CA ILE A 9 2.16 -9.75 17.41
C ILE A 9 2.00 -10.91 16.43
N GLY A 10 0.79 -11.48 16.37
CA GLY A 10 0.42 -12.45 15.35
C GLY A 10 -0.25 -11.76 14.15
N TRP A 11 0.07 -12.22 12.95
CA TRP A 11 -0.46 -11.68 11.69
C TRP A 11 -1.40 -12.67 11.03
N VAL A 12 -2.53 -12.19 10.58
CA VAL A 12 -3.49 -12.97 9.79
C VAL A 12 -3.93 -12.14 8.60
N PHE A 13 -3.55 -12.56 7.41
CA PHE A 13 -4.10 -11.99 6.18
C PHE A 13 -5.43 -12.67 5.86
N PRO A 14 -6.53 -11.92 5.73
CA PRO A 14 -7.84 -12.48 5.44
C PRO A 14 -7.92 -13.06 4.01
N ASN A 15 -8.95 -13.83 3.75
CA ASN A 15 -9.38 -14.29 2.42
C ASN A 15 -8.28 -15.01 1.59
N GLN A 16 -7.29 -15.65 2.22
CA GLN A 16 -6.16 -16.25 1.53
C GLN A 16 -6.56 -17.45 0.65
N ASN A 17 -7.68 -18.09 0.95
CA ASN A 17 -8.25 -19.19 0.14
C ASN A 17 -9.32 -18.72 -0.86
N ASP A 18 -9.56 -17.42 -0.96
CA ASP A 18 -10.61 -16.82 -1.77
C ASP A 18 -10.07 -15.61 -2.55
N ILE A 19 -10.64 -14.41 -2.37
CA ILE A 19 -10.30 -13.21 -3.16
C ILE A 19 -8.93 -12.62 -2.84
N GLY A 20 -8.36 -12.94 -1.70
CA GLY A 20 -7.11 -12.34 -1.20
C GLY A 20 -7.33 -11.22 -0.20
N ALA A 21 -6.25 -10.70 0.36
CA ALA A 21 -6.29 -9.58 1.27
C ALA A 21 -6.29 -8.25 0.50
N HIS A 22 -7.17 -7.32 0.90
CA HIS A 22 -7.16 -5.99 0.33
C HIS A 22 -5.81 -5.30 0.52
N MET A 23 -5.33 -4.65 -0.54
CA MET A 23 -4.13 -3.84 -0.51
C MET A 23 -4.50 -2.36 -0.51
N ASN A 24 -4.10 -1.66 0.54
CA ASN A 24 -4.12 -0.21 0.55
C ASN A 24 -2.85 0.32 -0.12
N ILE A 25 -2.98 1.04 -1.23
CA ILE A 25 -1.87 1.49 -2.05
C ILE A 25 -1.73 3.00 -1.92
N SER A 26 -0.53 3.46 -1.52
CA SER A 26 -0.16 4.87 -1.61
C SER A 26 0.30 5.19 -3.02
N GLY A 27 -0.06 6.35 -3.52
CA GLY A 27 0.28 6.76 -4.87
C GLY A 27 0.52 8.25 -5.00
N GLY A 28 1.01 8.64 -6.16
CA GLY A 28 1.22 10.04 -6.52
C GLY A 28 0.87 10.31 -7.97
N GLY A 29 0.61 11.57 -8.30
CA GLY A 29 0.31 11.99 -9.65
C GLY A 29 0.84 13.38 -9.96
N VAL A 30 1.02 13.68 -11.25
CA VAL A 30 1.40 15.01 -11.71
C VAL A 30 0.15 15.86 -11.87
N ALA A 31 0.08 16.99 -11.15
CA ALA A 31 -1.04 17.91 -11.28
C ALA A 31 -1.12 18.45 -12.73
N THR A 32 -2.35 18.69 -13.22
CA THR A 32 -2.60 19.17 -14.59
C THR A 32 -1.83 20.44 -14.95
N HIS A 33 -1.67 21.34 -14.00
CA HIS A 33 -0.98 22.63 -14.17
C HIS A 33 0.34 22.69 -13.39
N ALA A 34 1.04 21.54 -13.25
CA ALA A 34 2.33 21.48 -12.57
C ALA A 34 3.35 22.43 -13.26
N PRO A 35 3.93 23.41 -12.56
CA PRO A 35 4.88 24.37 -13.15
C PRO A 35 6.21 23.72 -13.57
N ASN A 36 6.54 22.57 -12.95
CA ASN A 36 7.76 21.80 -13.21
C ASN A 36 7.41 20.35 -13.57
N ARG A 37 6.61 20.17 -14.62
CA ARG A 37 6.04 18.88 -14.99
C ARG A 37 7.09 17.78 -15.19
N ASP A 38 8.17 18.08 -15.89
CA ASP A 38 9.22 17.11 -16.20
C ASP A 38 9.97 16.66 -14.93
N ASN A 39 10.22 17.57 -14.00
CA ASN A 39 10.80 17.23 -12.69
C ASN A 39 9.83 16.39 -11.84
N ALA A 40 8.54 16.66 -11.91
CA ALA A 40 7.53 15.87 -11.22
C ALA A 40 7.46 14.44 -11.76
N ILE A 41 7.55 14.27 -13.08
CA ILE A 41 7.64 12.95 -13.72
C ILE A 41 8.89 12.22 -13.26
N ALA A 42 10.07 12.85 -13.37
CA ALA A 42 11.33 12.26 -12.94
C ALA A 42 11.32 11.87 -11.46
N PHE A 43 10.63 12.63 -10.61
CA PHE A 43 10.45 12.29 -9.20
C PHE A 43 9.55 11.05 -9.02
N LEU A 44 8.45 10.94 -9.75
CA LEU A 44 7.59 9.75 -9.69
C LEU A 44 8.32 8.50 -10.22
N GLU A 45 9.12 8.64 -11.29
CA GLU A 45 9.97 7.56 -11.78
C GLU A 45 11.00 7.13 -10.74
N TYR A 46 11.61 8.08 -10.02
CA TYR A 46 12.50 7.78 -8.92
C TYR A 46 11.76 7.04 -7.78
N LEU A 47 10.55 7.45 -7.42
CA LEU A 47 9.77 6.75 -6.39
C LEU A 47 9.44 5.30 -6.77
N ALA A 48 9.36 4.98 -8.07
CA ALA A 48 9.20 3.61 -8.57
C ALA A 48 10.54 2.86 -8.72
N SER A 49 11.69 3.45 -8.37
CA SER A 49 12.96 2.75 -8.40
C SER A 49 13.13 1.79 -7.22
N ASP A 50 13.93 0.73 -7.40
CA ASP A 50 14.26 -0.23 -6.34
C ASP A 50 14.75 0.47 -5.07
N GLN A 51 15.64 1.46 -5.23
CA GLN A 51 16.20 2.21 -4.11
C GLN A 51 15.12 2.94 -3.29
N ALA A 52 14.19 3.62 -3.94
CA ALA A 52 13.12 4.33 -3.23
C ALA A 52 12.15 3.33 -2.56
N GLN A 53 11.85 2.23 -3.23
CA GLN A 53 10.98 1.19 -2.69
C GLN A 53 11.60 0.46 -1.49
N GLU A 54 12.92 0.26 -1.47
CA GLU A 54 13.64 -0.23 -0.29
C GLU A 54 13.53 0.74 0.89
N TYR A 55 13.60 2.07 0.64
CA TYR A 55 13.38 3.06 1.69
C TYR A 55 11.98 3.02 2.27
N PHE A 56 10.94 2.85 1.45
CA PHE A 56 9.57 2.70 1.94
C PHE A 56 9.42 1.43 2.77
N SER A 57 9.99 0.32 2.32
CA SER A 57 9.95 -0.93 3.08
C SER A 57 10.66 -0.81 4.42
N ALA A 58 11.84 -0.17 4.47
CA ALA A 58 12.63 -0.06 5.69
C ALA A 58 12.13 1.06 6.64
N GLY A 59 11.64 2.17 6.09
CA GLY A 59 11.24 3.34 6.87
C GLY A 59 9.80 3.31 7.37
N ASN A 60 8.90 2.74 6.58
CA ASN A 60 7.47 2.75 6.86
C ASN A 60 6.90 1.37 7.20
N ASP A 61 7.70 0.30 7.13
CA ASP A 61 7.25 -1.09 7.27
C ASP A 61 6.19 -1.47 6.21
N GLU A 62 6.36 -0.98 4.97
CA GLU A 62 5.43 -1.20 3.85
C GLU A 62 5.97 -2.25 2.88
N TYR A 63 5.08 -3.01 2.24
CA TYR A 63 5.45 -3.85 1.11
C TYR A 63 5.79 -2.96 -0.09
N PRO A 64 6.92 -3.20 -0.78
CA PRO A 64 7.23 -2.49 -2.02
C PRO A 64 6.15 -2.71 -3.08
N ALA A 65 5.77 -1.64 -3.79
CA ALA A 65 4.84 -1.74 -4.91
C ALA A 65 5.51 -2.30 -6.18
N VAL A 66 6.85 -2.25 -6.25
CA VAL A 66 7.62 -2.78 -7.39
C VAL A 66 8.02 -4.23 -7.10
N PRO A 67 7.64 -5.18 -7.99
CA PRO A 67 7.98 -6.58 -7.81
C PRO A 67 9.50 -6.83 -7.83
N GLY A 68 9.98 -7.70 -6.94
CA GLY A 68 11.39 -8.10 -6.87
C GLY A 68 12.26 -7.24 -5.96
N VAL A 69 11.75 -6.13 -5.46
CA VAL A 69 12.45 -5.32 -4.46
C VAL A 69 12.58 -6.09 -3.15
N ALA A 70 13.72 -5.97 -2.50
CA ALA A 70 14.00 -6.64 -1.23
C ALA A 70 13.09 -6.08 -0.11
N LEU A 71 12.51 -6.99 0.66
CA LEU A 71 11.73 -6.62 1.84
C LEU A 71 12.66 -6.28 3.00
N SER A 72 12.29 -5.28 3.80
CA SER A 72 12.94 -5.05 5.09
C SER A 72 12.71 -6.25 6.03
N PRO A 73 13.55 -6.48 7.04
CA PRO A 73 13.37 -7.58 7.98
C PRO A 73 12.00 -7.57 8.68
N SER A 74 11.46 -6.41 9.00
CA SER A 74 10.14 -6.26 9.61
C SER A 74 9.03 -6.67 8.66
N VAL A 75 9.06 -6.22 7.41
CA VAL A 75 8.07 -6.60 6.40
C VAL A 75 8.18 -8.08 6.02
N ALA A 76 9.41 -8.61 5.89
CA ALA A 76 9.63 -10.04 5.66
C ALA A 76 9.06 -10.92 6.78
N HIS A 77 9.08 -10.45 8.04
CA HIS A 77 8.47 -11.14 9.18
C HIS A 77 6.94 -11.27 9.05
N LEU A 78 6.28 -10.31 8.40
CA LEU A 78 4.83 -10.37 8.15
C LEU A 78 4.44 -11.50 7.20
N GLY A 79 5.40 -12.00 6.40
CA GLY A 79 5.21 -13.09 5.47
C GLY A 79 4.71 -12.65 4.10
N ILE A 80 4.34 -13.64 3.29
CA ILE A 80 3.80 -13.45 1.95
C ILE A 80 2.30 -13.70 2.01
N PHE A 81 1.53 -12.89 1.31
CA PHE A 81 0.09 -13.04 1.24
C PHE A 81 -0.39 -13.00 -0.22
N ARG A 82 -1.56 -13.56 -0.46
CA ARG A 82 -2.28 -13.41 -1.72
C ARG A 82 -3.01 -12.06 -1.70
N PRO A 83 -2.65 -11.13 -2.59
CA PRO A 83 -3.34 -9.86 -2.70
C PRO A 83 -4.71 -10.03 -3.34
N ASP A 84 -5.65 -9.16 -2.98
CA ASP A 84 -6.86 -8.91 -3.74
C ASP A 84 -6.52 -8.30 -5.11
N THR A 85 -7.30 -8.64 -6.11
CA THR A 85 -7.13 -8.15 -7.49
C THR A 85 -8.23 -7.18 -7.92
N ILE A 86 -8.96 -6.59 -6.96
CA ILE A 86 -9.99 -5.59 -7.25
C ILE A 86 -9.38 -4.39 -7.98
N ASP A 87 -10.10 -3.89 -8.98
CA ASP A 87 -9.69 -2.68 -9.68
C ASP A 87 -9.88 -1.45 -8.79
N LEU A 88 -8.90 -0.55 -8.77
CA LEU A 88 -8.98 0.68 -7.99
C LEU A 88 -10.12 1.60 -8.47
N SER A 89 -10.51 1.52 -9.74
CA SER A 89 -11.68 2.24 -10.25
C SER A 89 -12.98 1.75 -9.63
N ASP A 90 -13.13 0.43 -9.41
CA ASP A 90 -14.28 -0.13 -8.73
C ASP A 90 -14.38 0.36 -7.28
N ILE A 91 -13.24 0.51 -6.60
CA ILE A 91 -13.18 1.10 -5.25
C ILE A 91 -13.62 2.57 -5.30
N ALA A 92 -13.08 3.34 -6.24
CA ALA A 92 -13.40 4.76 -6.39
C ALA A 92 -14.90 4.98 -6.65
N ASP A 93 -15.51 4.18 -7.49
CA ASP A 93 -16.93 4.25 -7.83
C ASP A 93 -17.86 3.93 -6.64
N ASN A 94 -17.38 3.22 -5.65
CA ASN A 94 -18.14 2.82 -4.46
C ASN A 94 -17.85 3.67 -3.21
N VAL A 95 -17.02 4.72 -3.29
CA VAL A 95 -16.64 5.54 -2.12
C VAL A 95 -17.86 6.17 -1.46
N ASP A 96 -18.77 6.76 -2.23
CA ASP A 96 -19.94 7.43 -1.66
C ASP A 96 -20.84 6.45 -0.90
N ALA A 97 -21.08 5.27 -1.46
CA ALA A 97 -21.86 4.22 -0.81
C ALA A 97 -21.17 3.69 0.46
N ALA A 98 -19.84 3.58 0.45
CA ALA A 98 -19.07 3.17 1.62
C ALA A 98 -19.17 4.22 2.74
N VAL A 99 -19.09 5.51 2.40
CA VAL A 99 -19.24 6.62 3.36
C VAL A 99 -20.65 6.62 3.99
N GLU A 100 -21.70 6.36 3.21
CA GLU A 100 -23.06 6.22 3.75
C GLU A 100 -23.17 5.08 4.76
N VAL A 101 -22.57 3.93 4.49
CA VAL A 101 -22.55 2.79 5.41
C VAL A 101 -21.80 3.14 6.69
N LEU A 102 -20.65 3.78 6.60
CA LEU A 102 -19.86 4.20 7.77
C LEU A 102 -20.62 5.20 8.63
N ASN A 103 -21.23 6.21 8.02
CA ASN A 103 -22.06 7.19 8.74
C ASN A 103 -23.27 6.53 9.42
N GLY A 104 -23.92 5.59 8.73
CA GLY A 104 -25.05 4.81 9.28
C GLY A 104 -24.65 3.93 10.47
N ALA A 105 -23.40 3.48 10.51
CA ALA A 105 -22.84 2.71 11.61
C ALA A 105 -22.30 3.57 12.77
N GLY A 106 -22.30 4.91 12.63
CA GLY A 106 -21.72 5.82 13.62
C GLY A 106 -20.19 5.80 13.67
N TRP A 107 -19.55 5.44 12.57
CA TRP A 107 -18.09 5.47 12.44
C TRP A 107 -17.65 6.90 12.12
N GLU A 108 -16.85 7.54 13.02
CA GLU A 108 -16.28 8.89 12.88
C GLU A 108 -14.76 8.83 12.69
#